data_5a488f315b698b9732e41c4640380b09
#
_entry.id   5a488f315b698b9732e41c4640380b09
#
_cell.length_a   1.000
_cell.length_b   1.000
_cell.length_c   1.000
_cell.angle_alpha   90.00
_cell.angle_beta   90.00
_cell.angle_gamma   90.00
#
_symmetry.space_group_name_H-M   'P 1'
#
loop_
_entity.id
_entity.type
_entity.pdbx_description
1 polymer ?
#
loop_
_entity_poly.entity_id
_entity_poly.type
_entity_poly.pdbx_seq_one_letter_code
_entity_poly.pdbx_strand_id
1 'polypeptide(L)'
;MLADHYISSLPEETDKGRWAKNDLWANTDGKTGKKKQFLEEHLVRVCEQATHIAHRLPYFSDQMESVYDVKALAKKSPAVFRWQDTVVEKIRAFREKNGDGARYFIVNMASTGCGKTFANAKIMQAVSTDGKSLRYILALGLRTLTLQTGDEYRERIHLDRNDLAVLIGSSAVTKLHEENKEADKEKEEEKKGNRKGYLSEEPLLPEELEYVDTESEEQSRFLDIFFNKTDKKGVAVNQKTSKKNKAFLYKPVLAATIDHMMGAVETTRGGRYILPSLRLMSSDLVIDEIDDFNSKDLIAIARLVHLAGLCGRNVAISSATIPPDLAEGLYRSYQAGLKSYNSFFTGKKQCALVLCDEFRTDVEPMDSGDDSAYRKIHDRFIRKRVENLGKEPVKRKGYIQPCGADDNDTDATKETSYFENIREAIEKLHENHHVIDKKTKKRVSFGVVRVANITPCVKVSLYLMKCGWSEGTAVRVMTYHSRQILLLRHEQERYLDKVLTRKMQSATVDFQDETVRKHLDSTPEENIIFILVATPVEEVGRDHDFDWAVVEPSSYRSIIQLAGRVLRHRQPVSGTLEKKNM
;
A
#
# COMPACT_ATOMS: atom_id res chain seq x y z
N MET A 1 3.94 29.39 -12.25
CA MET A 1 4.16 28.83 -10.92
C MET A 1 5.56 28.21 -10.72
N LEU A 2 6.01 27.18 -11.48
CA LEU A 2 7.40 26.72 -11.44
C LEU A 2 8.37 27.86 -11.68
N ALA A 3 8.14 28.65 -12.73
CA ALA A 3 8.93 29.83 -13.07
C ALA A 3 8.94 30.87 -11.95
N ASP A 4 7.78 31.16 -11.37
CA ASP A 4 7.65 32.12 -10.28
C ASP A 4 8.44 31.70 -9.04
N HIS A 5 8.31 30.43 -8.63
CA HIS A 5 9.13 29.87 -7.54
C HIS A 5 10.62 29.94 -7.83
N TYR A 6 11.02 29.59 -9.06
CA TYR A 6 12.42 29.64 -9.47
C TYR A 6 12.97 31.07 -9.39
N ILE A 7 12.32 32.02 -10.06
CA ILE A 7 12.75 33.42 -10.07
C ILE A 7 12.76 34.02 -8.66
N SER A 8 11.73 33.74 -7.86
CA SER A 8 11.69 34.19 -6.45
C SER A 8 12.79 33.62 -5.57
N SER A 9 13.36 32.47 -5.93
CA SER A 9 14.47 31.83 -5.18
C SER A 9 15.83 32.44 -5.48
N LEU A 10 16.00 33.08 -6.64
CA LEU A 10 17.29 33.63 -7.07
C LEU A 10 17.77 34.75 -6.13
N PRO A 11 19.10 34.91 -5.95
CA PRO A 11 19.67 36.04 -5.20
C PRO A 11 19.36 37.39 -5.89
N GLU A 12 19.57 38.48 -5.15
CA GLU A 12 19.49 39.83 -5.69
C GLU A 12 20.52 40.02 -6.79
N GLU A 13 20.13 40.51 -7.97
CA GLU A 13 21.04 40.88 -9.03
C GLU A 13 21.72 42.22 -8.77
N THR A 14 22.97 42.35 -9.20
CA THR A 14 23.76 43.56 -9.00
C THR A 14 23.45 44.66 -10.01
N ASP A 15 22.89 44.32 -11.18
CA ASP A 15 22.58 45.31 -12.22
C ASP A 15 21.14 45.84 -12.11
N LYS A 16 20.95 46.78 -11.19
CA LYS A 16 19.65 47.44 -10.94
C LYS A 16 19.27 48.45 -12.00
N GLY A 17 20.23 48.93 -12.83
CA GLY A 17 20.01 50.02 -13.77
C GLY A 17 19.01 49.73 -14.89
N ARG A 18 18.88 48.46 -15.26
CA ARG A 18 17.93 48.02 -16.31
C ARG A 18 16.47 48.09 -15.90
N TRP A 19 16.15 47.88 -14.62
CA TRP A 19 14.80 47.63 -14.11
C TRP A 19 14.24 48.78 -13.25
N ALA A 20 15.03 49.73 -12.85
CA ALA A 20 14.67 50.77 -11.88
C ALA A 20 13.78 51.89 -12.45
N LYS A 21 12.72 51.58 -13.21
CA LYS A 21 11.77 52.56 -13.74
C LYS A 21 10.69 52.99 -12.73
N ASN A 22 10.26 52.09 -11.87
CA ASN A 22 9.26 52.32 -10.83
C ASN A 22 9.73 51.71 -9.51
N ASP A 23 9.45 52.36 -8.37
CA ASP A 23 9.81 51.81 -7.03
C ASP A 23 8.77 50.77 -6.55
N LEU A 24 8.43 49.84 -7.44
CA LEU A 24 7.56 48.69 -7.14
C LEU A 24 8.37 47.41 -7.03
N TRP A 25 8.11 46.66 -5.98
CA TRP A 25 8.86 45.44 -5.63
C TRP A 25 7.93 44.24 -5.61
N ALA A 26 8.38 43.13 -6.20
CA ALA A 26 7.62 41.88 -6.26
C ALA A 26 7.80 41.06 -5.00
N ASN A 27 9.04 41.01 -4.46
CA ASN A 27 9.36 40.15 -3.33
C ASN A 27 10.44 40.75 -2.43
N THR A 28 10.56 40.15 -1.26
CA THR A 28 11.56 40.47 -0.26
C THR A 28 12.34 39.23 0.12
N ASP A 29 13.58 39.39 0.56
CA ASP A 29 14.35 38.32 1.17
C ASP A 29 13.69 37.91 2.50
N GLY A 30 13.27 36.66 2.60
CA GLY A 30 12.51 36.16 3.76
C GLY A 30 13.31 36.13 5.08
N LYS A 31 14.65 36.37 5.01
CA LYS A 31 15.54 36.37 6.17
C LYS A 31 15.88 37.78 6.64
N THR A 32 16.12 38.65 5.71
CA THR A 32 16.57 40.02 6.00
C THR A 32 15.46 41.06 5.89
N GLY A 33 14.31 40.71 5.26
CA GLY A 33 13.24 41.64 4.94
C GLY A 33 13.59 42.66 3.86
N LYS A 34 14.80 42.59 3.26
CA LYS A 34 15.22 43.51 2.22
C LYS A 34 14.45 43.24 0.93
N LYS A 35 14.13 44.31 0.24
CA LYS A 35 13.55 44.28 -1.11
C LYS A 35 14.53 43.55 -2.04
N LYS A 36 14.03 42.59 -2.83
CA LYS A 36 14.89 41.65 -3.57
C LYS A 36 14.84 41.86 -5.08
N GLN A 37 13.64 41.90 -5.65
CA GLN A 37 13.44 42.04 -7.09
C GLN A 37 12.40 43.11 -7.37
N PHE A 38 12.64 43.98 -8.41
CA PHE A 38 11.64 44.90 -8.90
C PHE A 38 10.49 44.13 -9.52
N LEU A 39 9.28 44.68 -9.47
CA LEU A 39 8.09 44.06 -10.04
C LEU A 39 8.25 43.76 -11.53
N GLU A 40 8.76 44.74 -12.27
CA GLU A 40 9.02 44.61 -13.72
C GLU A 40 10.04 43.50 -14.02
N GLU A 41 11.16 43.46 -13.29
CA GLU A 41 12.15 42.42 -13.38
C GLU A 41 11.54 41.04 -13.13
N HIS A 42 10.80 40.91 -12.05
CA HIS A 42 10.14 39.66 -11.66
C HIS A 42 9.18 39.17 -12.74
N LEU A 43 8.29 40.02 -13.22
CA LEU A 43 7.31 39.65 -14.23
C LEU A 43 7.95 39.22 -15.56
N VAL A 44 8.93 39.98 -16.04
CA VAL A 44 9.62 39.62 -17.30
C VAL A 44 10.38 38.29 -17.15
N ARG A 45 11.15 38.13 -16.10
CA ARG A 45 11.94 36.90 -15.87
C ARG A 45 11.04 35.68 -15.63
N VAL A 46 9.91 35.86 -14.93
CA VAL A 46 8.91 34.79 -14.77
C VAL A 46 8.30 34.42 -16.12
N CYS A 47 8.00 35.38 -16.98
CA CYS A 47 7.46 35.12 -18.31
C CYS A 47 8.47 34.35 -19.19
N GLU A 48 9.72 34.80 -19.25
CA GLU A 48 10.79 34.13 -19.98
C GLU A 48 10.96 32.69 -19.47
N GLN A 49 11.11 32.52 -18.17
CA GLN A 49 11.29 31.19 -17.56
C GLN A 49 10.07 30.29 -17.74
N ALA A 50 8.84 30.84 -17.66
CA ALA A 50 7.62 30.09 -17.91
C ALA A 50 7.55 29.56 -19.34
N THR A 51 8.00 30.36 -20.31
CA THR A 51 8.10 29.96 -21.73
C THR A 51 9.07 28.79 -21.89
N HIS A 52 10.26 28.89 -21.30
CA HIS A 52 11.24 27.78 -21.31
C HIS A 52 10.68 26.49 -20.68
N ILE A 53 10.03 26.62 -19.52
CA ILE A 53 9.44 25.47 -18.84
C ILE A 53 8.30 24.88 -19.69
N ALA A 54 7.43 25.69 -20.28
CA ALA A 54 6.32 25.22 -21.10
C ALA A 54 6.78 24.39 -22.32
N HIS A 55 7.91 24.76 -22.92
CA HIS A 55 8.50 23.99 -24.02
C HIS A 55 9.14 22.67 -23.56
N ARG A 56 9.69 22.60 -22.36
CA ARG A 56 10.37 21.40 -21.83
C ARG A 56 9.46 20.42 -21.11
N LEU A 57 8.42 20.93 -20.44
CA LEU A 57 7.53 20.13 -19.61
C LEU A 57 6.86 18.94 -20.33
N PRO A 58 6.47 19.03 -21.62
CA PRO A 58 5.92 17.87 -22.35
C PRO A 58 6.91 16.70 -22.47
N TYR A 59 8.20 16.96 -22.49
CA TYR A 59 9.27 15.96 -22.60
C TYR A 59 9.84 15.53 -21.25
N PHE A 60 9.33 16.09 -20.16
CA PHE A 60 9.83 15.84 -18.81
C PHE A 60 9.80 14.34 -18.45
N SER A 61 8.75 13.63 -18.85
CA SER A 61 8.63 12.21 -18.56
C SER A 61 9.66 11.34 -19.28
N ASP A 62 10.09 11.75 -20.48
CA ASP A 62 11.02 11.00 -21.31
C ASP A 62 12.45 11.06 -20.78
N GLN A 63 12.71 12.04 -19.91
CA GLN A 63 14.01 12.27 -19.26
C GLN A 63 14.10 11.57 -17.89
N MET A 64 13.01 10.96 -17.42
CA MET A 64 13.00 10.29 -16.13
C MET A 64 13.38 8.82 -16.27
N GLU A 65 14.25 8.38 -15.40
CA GLU A 65 14.72 6.99 -15.36
C GLU A 65 13.59 6.00 -15.13
N SER A 66 13.71 4.85 -15.76
CA SER A 66 12.85 3.69 -15.61
C SER A 66 13.70 2.44 -15.35
N VAL A 67 13.19 1.49 -14.61
CA VAL A 67 13.84 0.18 -14.48
C VAL A 67 13.51 -0.65 -15.72
N TYR A 68 14.51 -1.25 -16.32
CA TYR A 68 14.37 -2.12 -17.48
C TYR A 68 14.69 -3.56 -17.13
N ASP A 69 14.11 -4.49 -17.88
CA ASP A 69 14.44 -5.93 -17.89
C ASP A 69 14.44 -6.58 -16.49
N VAL A 70 13.43 -6.28 -15.67
CA VAL A 70 13.26 -6.90 -14.36
C VAL A 70 13.04 -8.41 -14.52
N LYS A 71 14.11 -9.19 -14.38
CA LYS A 71 14.12 -10.65 -14.59
C LYS A 71 13.06 -11.39 -13.77
N ALA A 72 12.75 -10.91 -12.56
CA ALA A 72 11.73 -11.50 -11.72
C ALA A 72 10.33 -11.40 -12.35
N LEU A 73 10.00 -10.27 -12.99
CA LEU A 73 8.71 -10.05 -13.64
C LEU A 73 8.61 -10.75 -15.00
N ALA A 74 9.74 -10.97 -15.68
CA ALA A 74 9.80 -11.71 -16.95
C ALA A 74 9.60 -13.21 -16.76
N LYS A 75 9.87 -13.76 -15.58
CA LYS A 75 9.67 -15.18 -15.28
C LYS A 75 8.19 -15.54 -15.24
N LYS A 76 7.88 -16.76 -15.71
CA LYS A 76 6.53 -17.34 -15.58
C LYS A 76 6.18 -17.49 -14.09
N SER A 77 4.98 -17.10 -13.76
CA SER A 77 4.46 -17.22 -12.41
C SER A 77 4.22 -18.71 -12.04
N PRO A 78 4.37 -19.10 -10.76
CA PRO A 78 3.98 -20.44 -10.29
C PRO A 78 2.54 -20.77 -10.69
N ALA A 79 2.20 -22.05 -10.77
CA ALA A 79 0.90 -22.53 -11.25
C ALA A 79 -0.30 -21.85 -10.58
N VAL A 80 -0.20 -21.63 -9.25
CA VAL A 80 -1.25 -20.96 -8.44
C VAL A 80 -1.43 -19.49 -8.85
N PHE A 81 -0.40 -18.84 -9.38
CA PHE A 81 -0.39 -17.43 -9.77
C PHE A 81 -0.33 -17.22 -11.30
N ARG A 82 -0.62 -18.26 -12.10
CA ARG A 82 -0.56 -18.20 -13.57
C ARG A 82 -1.45 -17.11 -14.17
N TRP A 83 -2.52 -16.73 -13.48
CA TRP A 83 -3.40 -15.64 -13.88
C TRP A 83 -2.65 -14.32 -14.13
N GLN A 84 -1.57 -14.06 -13.38
CA GLN A 84 -0.73 -12.87 -13.55
C GLN A 84 -0.09 -12.82 -14.95
N ASP A 85 0.35 -13.97 -15.47
CA ASP A 85 0.90 -14.07 -16.82
C ASP A 85 -0.21 -13.91 -17.88
N THR A 86 -1.41 -14.46 -17.62
CA THR A 86 -2.57 -14.30 -18.50
C THR A 86 -2.97 -12.83 -18.67
N VAL A 87 -2.91 -12.03 -17.59
CA VAL A 87 -3.16 -10.57 -17.69
C VAL A 87 -2.15 -9.92 -18.63
N VAL A 88 -0.86 -10.20 -18.45
CA VAL A 88 0.22 -9.66 -19.28
C VAL A 88 0.05 -10.06 -20.75
N GLU A 89 -0.25 -11.34 -21.02
CA GLU A 89 -0.47 -11.85 -22.37
C GLU A 89 -1.64 -11.15 -23.06
N LYS A 90 -2.76 -10.93 -22.36
CA LYS A 90 -3.92 -10.23 -22.91
C LYS A 90 -3.66 -8.75 -23.18
N ILE A 91 -2.92 -8.07 -22.30
CA ILE A 91 -2.50 -6.69 -22.52
C ILE A 91 -1.60 -6.61 -23.77
N ARG A 92 -0.64 -7.52 -23.91
CA ARG A 92 0.25 -7.58 -25.09
C ARG A 92 -0.54 -7.83 -26.38
N ALA A 93 -1.44 -8.81 -26.39
CA ALA A 93 -2.31 -9.08 -27.52
C ALA A 93 -3.19 -7.87 -27.89
N PHE A 94 -3.69 -7.14 -26.90
CA PHE A 94 -4.43 -5.90 -27.15
C PHE A 94 -3.55 -4.83 -27.81
N ARG A 95 -2.31 -4.67 -27.35
CA ARG A 95 -1.33 -3.72 -27.93
C ARG A 95 -0.97 -4.08 -29.36
N GLU A 96 -0.71 -5.35 -29.64
CA GLU A 96 -0.41 -5.84 -31.00
C GLU A 96 -1.55 -5.51 -31.97
N LYS A 97 -2.81 -5.61 -31.51
CA LYS A 97 -3.99 -5.33 -32.32
C LYS A 97 -4.28 -3.83 -32.47
N ASN A 98 -4.08 -3.02 -31.44
CA ASN A 98 -4.54 -1.63 -31.38
C ASN A 98 -3.39 -0.60 -31.40
N GLY A 99 -2.13 -1.07 -31.40
CA GLY A 99 -0.93 -0.22 -31.33
C GLY A 99 -0.58 0.23 -29.90
N ASP A 100 0.60 0.82 -29.76
CA ASP A 100 1.18 1.21 -28.45
C ASP A 100 0.60 2.52 -27.86
N GLY A 101 -0.38 3.11 -28.54
CA GLY A 101 -0.93 4.42 -28.17
C GLY A 101 -1.96 4.42 -27.04
N ALA A 102 -2.44 3.25 -26.60
CA ALA A 102 -3.49 3.16 -25.59
C ALA A 102 -3.02 3.63 -24.20
N ARG A 103 -3.97 4.13 -23.40
CA ARG A 103 -3.83 4.39 -21.98
C ARG A 103 -4.79 3.51 -21.21
N TYR A 104 -4.31 2.92 -20.13
CA TYR A 104 -5.00 1.85 -19.43
C TYR A 104 -5.58 2.32 -18.10
N PHE A 105 -6.85 1.98 -17.89
CA PHE A 105 -7.45 1.97 -16.57
C PHE A 105 -7.65 0.52 -16.13
N ILE A 106 -6.99 0.12 -15.07
CA ILE A 106 -6.91 -1.27 -14.61
C ILE A 106 -7.66 -1.42 -13.29
N VAL A 107 -8.51 -2.44 -13.18
CA VAL A 107 -9.20 -2.84 -11.95
C VAL A 107 -8.79 -4.28 -11.62
N ASN A 108 -7.91 -4.42 -10.64
CA ASN A 108 -7.44 -5.72 -10.16
C ASN A 108 -8.26 -6.17 -8.95
N MET A 109 -9.16 -7.12 -9.16
CA MET A 109 -10.10 -7.65 -8.17
C MET A 109 -9.70 -9.04 -7.65
N ALA A 110 -8.45 -9.44 -7.79
CA ALA A 110 -8.00 -10.73 -7.29
C ALA A 110 -8.19 -10.86 -5.78
N SER A 111 -8.57 -12.04 -5.34
CA SER A 111 -8.84 -12.34 -3.92
C SER A 111 -7.61 -12.14 -3.05
N THR A 112 -7.83 -12.00 -1.74
CA THR A 112 -6.75 -11.88 -0.76
C THR A 112 -5.83 -13.11 -0.81
N GLY A 113 -4.52 -12.92 -0.83
CA GLY A 113 -3.55 -14.01 -0.92
C GLY A 113 -3.25 -14.52 -2.34
N CYS A 114 -3.92 -13.99 -3.37
CA CYS A 114 -3.67 -14.38 -4.77
C CYS A 114 -2.50 -13.63 -5.42
N GLY A 115 -1.68 -12.89 -4.64
CA GLY A 115 -0.47 -12.23 -5.15
C GLY A 115 -0.73 -10.96 -5.95
N LYS A 116 -1.71 -10.13 -5.53
CA LYS A 116 -2.04 -8.84 -6.17
C LYS A 116 -0.84 -7.91 -6.33
N THR A 117 -0.04 -7.76 -5.28
CA THR A 117 1.11 -6.86 -5.24
C THR A 117 2.12 -7.15 -6.35
N PHE A 118 2.45 -8.44 -6.54
CA PHE A 118 3.34 -8.86 -7.63
C PHE A 118 2.67 -8.73 -9.01
N ALA A 119 1.37 -9.04 -9.10
CA ALA A 119 0.59 -8.86 -10.32
C ALA A 119 0.55 -7.39 -10.76
N ASN A 120 0.35 -6.45 -9.82
CA ASN A 120 0.36 -5.03 -10.12
C ASN A 120 1.68 -4.60 -10.79
N ALA A 121 2.84 -5.07 -10.31
CA ALA A 121 4.13 -4.78 -10.94
C ALA A 121 4.23 -5.36 -12.36
N LYS A 122 3.81 -6.63 -12.58
CA LYS A 122 3.76 -7.22 -13.93
C LYS A 122 2.85 -6.47 -14.89
N ILE A 123 1.68 -6.06 -14.40
CA ILE A 123 0.70 -5.30 -15.17
C ILE A 123 1.29 -3.94 -15.56
N MET A 124 1.90 -3.21 -14.59
CA MET A 124 2.49 -1.91 -14.86
C MET A 124 3.64 -1.99 -15.86
N GLN A 125 4.44 -3.06 -15.83
CA GLN A 125 5.44 -3.31 -16.86
C GLN A 125 4.79 -3.54 -18.24
N ALA A 126 3.72 -4.33 -18.31
CA ALA A 126 3.06 -4.66 -19.56
C ALA A 126 2.37 -3.46 -20.23
N VAL A 127 1.83 -2.52 -19.43
CA VAL A 127 1.16 -1.29 -19.91
C VAL A 127 2.11 -0.12 -20.14
N SER A 128 3.39 -0.23 -19.76
CA SER A 128 4.39 0.80 -20.05
C SER A 128 4.54 1.01 -21.55
N THR A 129 5.02 2.17 -21.97
CA THR A 129 5.07 2.55 -23.39
C THR A 129 5.84 1.52 -24.25
N ASP A 130 6.90 0.94 -23.71
CA ASP A 130 7.72 -0.08 -24.37
C ASP A 130 7.36 -1.54 -23.98
N GLY A 131 6.45 -1.71 -23.02
CA GLY A 131 6.06 -3.02 -22.48
C GLY A 131 7.14 -3.73 -21.65
N LYS A 132 8.21 -3.05 -21.27
CA LYS A 132 9.40 -3.61 -20.59
C LYS A 132 9.87 -2.78 -19.42
N SER A 133 9.63 -1.49 -19.45
CA SER A 133 10.09 -0.55 -18.43
C SER A 133 9.10 -0.45 -17.25
N LEU A 134 9.63 -0.02 -16.09
CA LEU A 134 8.84 0.28 -14.91
C LEU A 134 9.14 1.70 -14.45
N ARG A 135 8.10 2.53 -14.42
CA ARG A 135 8.10 3.79 -13.70
C ARG A 135 6.70 4.10 -13.20
N TYR A 136 6.47 3.88 -11.91
CA TYR A 136 5.15 4.10 -11.33
C TYR A 136 5.19 4.44 -9.85
N ILE A 137 4.06 4.94 -9.37
CA ILE A 137 3.77 5.23 -7.98
C ILE A 137 2.86 4.13 -7.47
N LEU A 138 3.24 3.47 -6.38
CA LEU A 138 2.37 2.60 -5.60
C LEU A 138 1.91 3.36 -4.36
N ALA A 139 0.67 3.83 -4.40
CA ALA A 139 0.03 4.57 -3.33
C ALA A 139 -0.78 3.63 -2.44
N LEU A 140 -0.55 3.69 -1.15
CA LEU A 140 -1.14 2.83 -0.12
C LEU A 140 -1.79 3.68 0.98
N GLY A 141 -2.84 3.16 1.63
CA GLY A 141 -3.51 3.85 2.72
C GLY A 141 -2.75 3.81 4.05
N LEU A 142 -1.98 2.75 4.30
CA LEU A 142 -1.36 2.47 5.60
C LEU A 142 0.17 2.46 5.55
N ARG A 143 0.79 3.06 6.59
CA ARG A 143 2.25 3.17 6.72
C ARG A 143 2.95 1.82 6.84
N THR A 144 2.43 0.93 7.66
CA THR A 144 2.99 -0.42 7.88
C THR A 144 2.91 -1.26 6.60
N LEU A 145 1.80 -1.20 5.89
CA LEU A 145 1.64 -1.85 4.60
C LEU A 145 2.64 -1.33 3.57
N THR A 146 2.91 -0.03 3.57
CA THR A 146 3.87 0.59 2.66
C THR A 146 5.28 0.05 2.88
N LEU A 147 5.71 -0.14 4.13
CA LEU A 147 7.01 -0.73 4.45
C LEU A 147 7.09 -2.19 4.03
N GLN A 148 6.11 -3.00 4.38
CA GLN A 148 6.05 -4.42 4.01
C GLN A 148 6.05 -4.61 2.49
N THR A 149 5.30 -3.79 1.78
CA THR A 149 5.29 -3.81 0.30
C THR A 149 6.65 -3.43 -0.26
N GLY A 150 7.32 -2.42 0.33
CA GLY A 150 8.68 -2.06 -0.03
C GLY A 150 9.65 -3.23 0.12
N ASP A 151 9.53 -4.00 1.19
CA ASP A 151 10.34 -5.20 1.42
C ASP A 151 10.02 -6.32 0.43
N GLU A 152 8.74 -6.58 0.15
CA GLU A 152 8.35 -7.54 -0.90
C GLU A 152 8.92 -7.17 -2.26
N TYR A 153 8.95 -5.90 -2.63
CA TYR A 153 9.55 -5.44 -3.88
C TYR A 153 11.06 -5.69 -3.94
N ARG A 154 11.77 -5.49 -2.83
CA ARG A 154 13.21 -5.79 -2.75
C ARG A 154 13.48 -7.30 -2.82
N GLU A 155 12.75 -8.09 -2.07
CA GLU A 155 12.98 -9.53 -1.92
C GLU A 155 12.49 -10.34 -3.11
N ARG A 156 11.30 -10.03 -3.64
CA ARG A 156 10.64 -10.85 -4.68
C ARG A 156 10.83 -10.31 -6.08
N ILE A 157 10.87 -8.98 -6.25
CA ILE A 157 11.03 -8.33 -7.55
C ILE A 157 12.50 -8.01 -7.80
N HIS A 158 13.31 -7.97 -6.72
CA HIS A 158 14.74 -7.65 -6.73
C HIS A 158 15.02 -6.21 -7.21
N LEU A 159 14.13 -5.27 -6.87
CA LEU A 159 14.41 -3.85 -7.06
C LEU A 159 15.44 -3.41 -6.03
N ASP A 160 16.52 -2.81 -6.49
CA ASP A 160 17.57 -2.32 -5.63
C ASP A 160 17.25 -0.94 -5.00
N ARG A 161 18.22 -0.38 -4.28
CA ARG A 161 18.03 0.93 -3.64
C ARG A 161 17.94 2.08 -4.65
N ASN A 162 18.47 1.91 -5.86
CA ASN A 162 18.39 2.93 -6.91
C ASN A 162 17.03 2.91 -7.59
N ASP A 163 16.42 1.74 -7.70
CA ASP A 163 15.16 1.53 -8.39
C ASP A 163 13.94 1.91 -7.55
N LEU A 164 14.00 1.67 -6.23
CA LEU A 164 12.86 1.77 -5.33
C LEU A 164 13.05 2.82 -4.24
N ALA A 165 12.10 3.75 -4.14
CA ALA A 165 11.92 4.60 -2.96
C ALA A 165 10.73 4.10 -2.13
N VAL A 166 10.89 4.03 -0.81
CA VAL A 166 9.81 3.73 0.15
C VAL A 166 9.65 4.91 1.08
N LEU A 167 8.49 5.59 1.03
CA LEU A 167 8.24 6.81 1.78
C LEU A 167 7.00 6.70 2.66
N ILE A 168 7.21 6.90 3.96
CA ILE A 168 6.13 6.96 4.96
C ILE A 168 6.21 8.26 5.77
N GLY A 169 5.08 8.70 6.32
CA GLY A 169 4.98 9.98 7.02
C GLY A 169 5.66 10.05 8.40
N SER A 170 6.24 8.95 8.93
CA SER A 170 6.84 8.91 10.26
C SER A 170 8.25 8.36 10.25
N SER A 171 9.23 9.17 10.65
CA SER A 171 10.63 8.76 10.80
C SER A 171 10.83 7.71 11.92
N ALA A 172 10.01 7.76 12.97
CA ALA A 172 10.08 6.81 14.07
C ALA A 172 9.73 5.38 13.64
N VAL A 173 8.70 5.22 12.80
CA VAL A 173 8.30 3.89 12.29
C VAL A 173 9.38 3.33 11.35
N THR A 174 9.99 4.18 10.53
CA THR A 174 11.09 3.77 9.63
C THR A 174 12.29 3.28 10.43
N LYS A 175 12.73 4.02 11.45
CA LYS A 175 13.86 3.63 12.31
C LYS A 175 13.64 2.30 13.02
N LEU A 176 12.47 2.12 13.65
CA LEU A 176 12.12 0.85 14.32
C LEU A 176 12.13 -0.34 13.36
N HIS A 177 11.71 -0.14 12.12
CA HIS A 177 11.71 -1.19 11.10
C HIS A 177 13.13 -1.54 10.63
N GLU A 178 14.01 -0.55 10.50
CA GLU A 178 15.42 -0.73 10.13
C GLU A 178 16.21 -1.42 11.24
N GLU A 179 16.10 -0.96 12.49
CA GLU A 179 16.77 -1.54 13.66
C GLU A 179 16.44 -3.03 13.85
N ASN A 180 15.20 -3.43 13.56
CA ASN A 180 14.80 -4.83 13.69
C ASN A 180 15.31 -5.73 12.58
N LYS A 181 15.44 -5.22 11.35
CA LYS A 181 16.06 -5.99 10.28
C LYS A 181 17.54 -6.30 10.55
N GLU A 182 18.23 -5.39 11.22
CA GLU A 182 19.61 -5.61 11.65
C GLU A 182 19.69 -6.66 12.77
N ALA A 183 18.85 -6.54 13.79
CA ALA A 183 18.80 -7.52 14.88
C ALA A 183 18.41 -8.94 14.44
N ASP A 184 17.54 -9.08 13.44
CA ASP A 184 17.16 -10.38 12.89
C ASP A 184 18.26 -10.98 12.01
N LYS A 185 19.03 -10.18 11.28
CA LYS A 185 20.23 -10.62 10.54
C LYS A 185 21.33 -11.10 11.47
N GLU A 186 21.63 -10.36 12.54
CA GLU A 186 22.62 -10.76 13.56
C GLU A 186 22.26 -12.12 14.20
N LYS A 187 20.98 -12.34 14.53
CA LYS A 187 20.52 -13.61 15.09
C LYS A 187 20.56 -14.78 14.09
N GLU A 188 20.35 -14.53 12.80
CA GLU A 188 20.51 -15.56 11.77
C GLU A 188 21.99 -15.88 11.50
N GLU A 189 22.87 -14.90 11.60
CA GLU A 189 24.32 -15.10 11.48
C GLU A 189 24.91 -15.86 12.67
N GLU A 190 24.46 -15.59 13.89
CA GLU A 190 24.82 -16.37 15.09
C GLU A 190 24.37 -17.83 15.01
N LYS A 191 23.21 -18.12 14.42
CA LYS A 191 22.71 -19.49 14.21
C LYS A 191 23.45 -20.25 13.09
N LYS A 192 24.10 -19.55 12.17
CA LYS A 192 24.84 -20.17 11.03
C LYS A 192 26.31 -20.46 11.30
N GLY A 193 26.78 -20.33 12.55
CA GLY A 193 28.08 -20.76 13.02
C GLY A 193 29.23 -20.68 12.02
N ASN A 194 30.09 -19.66 12.16
CA ASN A 194 31.47 -19.64 11.65
C ASN A 194 31.67 -19.66 10.14
N ARG A 195 31.50 -18.51 9.47
CA ARG A 195 32.30 -18.17 8.28
C ARG A 195 32.87 -16.78 8.41
N LYS A 196 34.21 -16.76 8.47
CA LYS A 196 35.04 -15.55 8.49
C LYS A 196 34.74 -14.62 7.31
N GLY A 197 34.55 -13.34 7.65
CA GLY A 197 35.13 -12.24 6.93
C GLY A 197 34.52 -11.92 5.57
N TYR A 198 33.37 -11.24 5.58
CA TYR A 198 33.15 -10.13 4.66
C TYR A 198 32.76 -8.94 5.52
N LEU A 199 33.44 -7.81 5.28
CA LEU A 199 33.17 -6.51 5.85
C LEU A 199 31.65 -6.29 5.82
N SER A 200 31.06 -6.11 7.00
CA SER A 200 29.71 -5.58 7.13
C SER A 200 29.71 -4.21 6.47
N GLU A 201 29.20 -4.13 5.25
CA GLU A 201 28.77 -2.83 4.72
C GLU A 201 27.72 -2.33 5.70
N GLU A 202 28.07 -1.30 6.44
CA GLU A 202 27.12 -0.54 7.23
C GLU A 202 25.90 -0.27 6.35
N PRO A 203 24.66 -0.46 6.87
CA PRO A 203 23.48 -0.08 6.11
C PRO A 203 23.64 1.39 5.82
N LEU A 204 23.76 1.71 4.54
CA LEU A 204 23.85 3.09 4.07
C LEU A 204 22.66 3.81 4.67
N LEU A 205 22.93 4.62 5.69
CA LEU A 205 21.97 5.59 6.20
C LEU A 205 21.41 6.33 4.98
N PRO A 206 20.18 6.88 5.02
CA PRO A 206 19.61 7.63 3.90
C PRO A 206 20.51 8.76 3.37
N GLU A 207 21.70 8.88 3.88
CA GLU A 207 22.73 9.89 3.58
C GLU A 207 23.59 9.58 2.35
N GLU A 208 23.61 8.34 1.84
CA GLU A 208 24.52 7.93 0.75
C GLU A 208 23.80 7.59 -0.56
N LEU A 209 22.72 8.32 -0.89
CA LEU A 209 22.19 8.28 -2.25
C LEU A 209 23.15 9.07 -3.15
N GLU A 210 23.98 8.34 -3.91
CA GLU A 210 24.78 8.95 -4.96
C GLU A 210 23.91 9.73 -5.95
N TYR A 211 24.39 10.90 -6.31
CA TYR A 211 23.80 11.80 -7.29
C TYR A 211 23.87 11.14 -8.66
N VAL A 212 22.75 10.93 -9.31
CA VAL A 212 22.73 10.65 -10.74
C VAL A 212 22.92 11.98 -11.46
N ASP A 213 24.08 12.13 -12.06
CA ASP A 213 24.46 13.30 -12.84
C ASP A 213 23.58 13.34 -14.10
N THR A 214 22.57 14.20 -14.10
CA THR A 214 21.76 14.45 -15.29
C THR A 214 22.49 15.46 -16.15
N GLU A 215 22.97 15.04 -17.30
CA GLU A 215 23.86 15.74 -18.23
C GLU A 215 23.37 17.09 -18.81
N SER A 216 22.47 17.80 -18.20
CA SER A 216 22.18 19.17 -18.57
C SER A 216 22.14 20.10 -17.36
N GLU A 217 23.16 20.91 -17.19
CA GLU A 217 23.27 21.95 -16.16
C GLU A 217 22.03 22.86 -16.08
N GLU A 218 21.36 23.09 -17.19
CA GLU A 218 20.15 23.92 -17.25
C GLU A 218 18.88 23.25 -16.74
N GLN A 219 18.76 21.91 -16.86
CA GLN A 219 17.61 21.16 -16.32
C GLN A 219 17.66 21.02 -14.81
N SER A 220 18.86 20.91 -14.27
CA SER A 220 19.11 20.83 -12.84
C SER A 220 18.69 22.11 -12.12
N ARG A 221 18.90 23.27 -12.69
CA ARG A 221 18.75 24.57 -12.02
C ARG A 221 17.34 24.87 -11.52
N PHE A 222 16.29 24.62 -12.28
CA PHE A 222 14.93 24.90 -11.78
C PHE A 222 14.44 23.89 -10.74
N LEU A 223 14.99 22.68 -10.74
CA LEU A 223 14.72 21.67 -9.72
C LEU A 223 15.60 21.88 -8.48
N ASP A 224 16.72 22.55 -8.59
CA ASP A 224 17.64 22.83 -7.47
C ASP A 224 16.97 23.60 -6.33
N ILE A 225 15.95 24.41 -6.62
CA ILE A 225 15.13 25.05 -5.59
C ILE A 225 14.50 24.05 -4.61
N PHE A 226 14.17 22.85 -5.09
CA PHE A 226 13.56 21.81 -4.26
C PHE A 226 14.59 20.96 -3.53
N PHE A 227 15.85 20.97 -4.01
CA PHE A 227 16.89 20.10 -3.51
C PHE A 227 17.96 20.84 -2.71
N ASN A 228 18.22 22.11 -3.03
CA ASN A 228 19.33 22.88 -2.45
C ASN A 228 18.81 24.07 -1.62
N LYS A 229 18.17 23.81 -0.47
CA LYS A 229 17.89 24.85 0.52
C LYS A 229 19.13 25.10 1.37
N THR A 230 19.70 26.29 1.27
CA THR A 230 20.74 26.77 2.18
C THR A 230 20.14 27.58 3.33
N ASP A 231 20.72 27.51 4.52
CA ASP A 231 20.35 28.36 5.67
C ASP A 231 21.00 29.75 5.59
N LYS A 232 20.72 30.59 6.61
CA LYS A 232 21.28 31.95 6.74
C LYS A 232 22.80 32.02 6.73
N LYS A 233 23.50 30.89 6.89
CA LYS A 233 24.97 30.81 6.91
C LYS A 233 25.54 30.11 5.68
N GLY A 234 24.72 29.88 4.65
CA GLY A 234 25.19 29.17 3.44
C GLY A 234 25.32 27.65 3.63
N VAL A 235 24.94 27.12 4.78
CA VAL A 235 25.01 25.67 5.05
C VAL A 235 23.73 25.03 4.50
N ALA A 236 23.86 23.91 3.79
CA ALA A 236 22.72 23.17 3.26
C ALA A 236 21.76 22.78 4.39
N VAL A 237 20.58 23.42 4.43
CA VAL A 237 19.57 23.12 5.42
C VAL A 237 18.87 21.83 5.03
N ASN A 238 19.01 20.80 5.88
CA ASN A 238 18.34 19.54 5.75
C ASN A 238 18.71 18.71 4.51
N GLN A 239 19.94 18.23 4.44
CA GLN A 239 20.37 17.23 3.45
C GLN A 239 19.38 16.06 3.36
N LYS A 240 18.80 15.63 4.50
CA LYS A 240 17.76 14.58 4.56
C LYS A 240 16.51 14.91 3.74
N THR A 241 16.04 16.17 3.77
CA THR A 241 14.86 16.59 2.99
C THR A 241 15.17 16.63 1.51
N SER A 242 16.37 17.11 1.13
CA SER A 242 16.83 17.13 -0.26
C SER A 242 16.93 15.70 -0.83
N LYS A 243 17.58 14.78 -0.12
CA LYS A 243 17.70 13.38 -0.50
C LYS A 243 16.33 12.70 -0.64
N LYS A 244 15.41 12.95 0.30
CA LYS A 244 14.04 12.45 0.23
C LYS A 244 13.28 12.96 -1.01
N ASN A 245 13.43 14.23 -1.34
CA ASN A 245 12.79 14.84 -2.51
C ASN A 245 13.38 14.29 -3.82
N LYS A 246 14.71 14.10 -3.88
CA LYS A 246 15.37 13.45 -5.01
C LYS A 246 14.87 12.02 -5.19
N ALA A 247 14.85 11.22 -4.13
CA ALA A 247 14.33 9.86 -4.17
C ALA A 247 12.85 9.82 -4.61
N PHE A 248 12.03 10.75 -4.10
CA PHE A 248 10.63 10.86 -4.48
C PHE A 248 10.43 11.12 -5.98
N LEU A 249 11.23 12.02 -6.57
CA LEU A 249 11.05 12.43 -7.96
C LEU A 249 11.74 11.49 -8.95
N TYR A 250 13.01 11.14 -8.69
CA TYR A 250 13.84 10.46 -9.69
C TYR A 250 13.76 8.95 -9.66
N LYS A 251 13.62 8.32 -8.49
CA LYS A 251 13.59 6.85 -8.45
C LYS A 251 12.42 6.28 -9.26
N PRO A 252 12.68 5.26 -10.09
CA PRO A 252 11.68 4.69 -10.98
C PRO A 252 10.41 4.24 -10.26
N VAL A 253 10.53 3.41 -9.23
CA VAL A 253 9.39 2.93 -8.46
C VAL A 253 9.31 3.64 -7.11
N LEU A 254 8.13 4.16 -6.80
CA LEU A 254 7.84 4.84 -5.54
C LEU A 254 6.74 4.10 -4.80
N ALA A 255 7.05 3.43 -3.69
CA ALA A 255 6.05 2.96 -2.73
C ALA A 255 5.87 4.01 -1.64
N ALA A 256 4.69 4.58 -1.53
CA ALA A 256 4.43 5.67 -0.58
C ALA A 256 3.02 5.61 -0.01
N THR A 257 2.84 6.14 1.21
CA THR A 257 1.48 6.45 1.65
C THR A 257 0.88 7.53 0.75
N ILE A 258 -0.41 7.40 0.46
CA ILE A 258 -1.11 8.28 -0.49
C ILE A 258 -0.99 9.77 -0.13
N ASP A 259 -0.82 10.08 1.16
CA ASP A 259 -0.63 11.45 1.66
C ASP A 259 0.51 12.20 0.95
N HIS A 260 1.55 11.48 0.51
CA HIS A 260 2.66 12.07 -0.24
C HIS A 260 2.23 12.57 -1.62
N MET A 261 1.15 12.01 -2.18
CA MET A 261 0.61 12.41 -3.48
C MET A 261 -0.54 13.41 -3.36
N MET A 262 -1.18 13.53 -2.19
CA MET A 262 -2.31 14.44 -1.99
C MET A 262 -1.95 15.91 -2.23
N GLY A 263 -0.68 16.27 -2.05
CA GLY A 263 -0.19 17.60 -2.44
C GLY A 263 -0.50 17.98 -3.89
N ALA A 264 -0.58 17.02 -4.82
CA ALA A 264 -0.92 17.28 -6.22
C ALA A 264 -2.36 17.80 -6.41
N VAL A 265 -3.28 17.47 -5.49
CA VAL A 265 -4.70 17.86 -5.54
C VAL A 265 -5.06 19.02 -4.62
N GLU A 266 -4.13 19.43 -3.74
CA GLU A 266 -4.28 20.58 -2.84
C GLU A 266 -3.70 21.85 -3.49
N THR A 267 -4.54 22.71 -4.02
CA THR A 267 -4.09 23.93 -4.72
C THR A 267 -3.93 25.15 -3.82
N THR A 268 -4.34 25.09 -2.55
CA THR A 268 -4.40 26.24 -1.64
C THR A 268 -3.09 26.57 -0.92
N ARG A 269 -2.14 25.61 -0.86
CA ARG A 269 -0.86 25.79 -0.16
C ARG A 269 0.29 25.86 -1.14
N GLY A 270 0.79 27.07 -1.42
CA GLY A 270 1.83 27.35 -2.40
C GLY A 270 3.06 26.44 -2.28
N GLY A 271 3.54 25.91 -3.40
CA GLY A 271 4.77 25.12 -3.54
C GLY A 271 4.65 23.63 -3.21
N ARG A 272 3.75 23.21 -2.33
CA ARG A 272 3.62 21.80 -1.91
C ARG A 272 3.12 20.86 -2.99
N TYR A 273 2.37 21.36 -3.95
CA TYR A 273 1.82 20.57 -5.05
C TYR A 273 2.82 20.31 -6.18
N ILE A 274 3.91 21.06 -6.27
CA ILE A 274 4.82 21.01 -7.42
C ILE A 274 5.48 19.63 -7.53
N LEU A 275 6.13 19.16 -6.46
CA LEU A 275 6.85 17.89 -6.47
C LEU A 275 5.94 16.68 -6.73
N PRO A 276 4.77 16.53 -6.05
CA PRO A 276 3.83 15.47 -6.36
C PRO A 276 3.26 15.54 -7.78
N SER A 277 3.02 16.75 -8.30
CA SER A 277 2.56 16.93 -9.68
C SER A 277 3.59 16.50 -10.71
N LEU A 278 4.86 16.89 -10.54
CA LEU A 278 5.96 16.46 -11.41
C LEU A 278 6.14 14.93 -11.36
N ARG A 279 6.01 14.34 -10.17
CA ARG A 279 6.05 12.88 -10.04
C ARG A 279 4.92 12.23 -10.82
N LEU A 280 3.69 12.72 -10.69
CA LEU A 280 2.52 12.19 -11.40
C LEU A 280 2.63 12.38 -12.92
N MET A 281 3.20 13.51 -13.38
CA MET A 281 3.46 13.75 -14.80
C MET A 281 4.41 12.74 -15.42
N SER A 282 5.31 12.15 -14.64
CA SER A 282 6.35 11.25 -15.12
C SER A 282 6.14 9.79 -14.77
N SER A 283 5.06 9.41 -14.08
CA SER A 283 4.89 8.06 -13.54
C SER A 283 3.45 7.60 -13.64
N ASP A 284 3.25 6.34 -13.92
CA ASP A 284 1.94 5.70 -13.80
C ASP A 284 1.52 5.58 -12.32
N LEU A 285 0.25 5.32 -12.06
CA LEU A 285 -0.31 5.31 -10.71
C LEU A 285 -0.98 3.98 -10.39
N VAL A 286 -0.56 3.35 -9.31
CA VAL A 286 -1.25 2.20 -8.71
C VAL A 286 -1.76 2.62 -7.33
N ILE A 287 -3.05 2.42 -7.07
CA ILE A 287 -3.66 2.62 -5.75
C ILE A 287 -4.08 1.25 -5.24
N ASP A 288 -3.35 0.73 -4.27
CA ASP A 288 -3.61 -0.59 -3.70
C ASP A 288 -4.49 -0.49 -2.45
N GLU A 289 -5.32 -1.51 -2.22
CA GLU A 289 -6.35 -1.57 -1.19
C GLU A 289 -7.24 -0.31 -1.22
N ILE A 290 -7.77 0.02 -2.42
CA ILE A 290 -8.55 1.25 -2.68
C ILE A 290 -9.80 1.38 -1.80
N ASP A 291 -10.32 0.30 -1.30
CA ASP A 291 -11.49 0.26 -0.42
C ASP A 291 -11.16 0.55 1.07
N ASP A 292 -9.88 0.75 1.42
CA ASP A 292 -9.44 1.18 2.75
C ASP A 292 -9.75 2.66 3.03
N PHE A 293 -10.00 3.45 2.00
CA PHE A 293 -10.17 4.88 2.12
C PHE A 293 -11.61 5.26 2.47
N ASN A 294 -11.75 6.27 3.33
CA ASN A 294 -13.06 6.81 3.68
C ASN A 294 -13.63 7.71 2.57
N SER A 295 -14.91 8.08 2.66
CA SER A 295 -15.60 8.85 1.63
C SER A 295 -14.97 10.21 1.34
N LYS A 296 -14.35 10.86 2.34
CA LYS A 296 -13.67 12.15 2.15
C LYS A 296 -12.37 11.99 1.37
N ASP A 297 -11.61 10.95 1.68
CA ASP A 297 -10.36 10.63 1.00
C ASP A 297 -10.62 10.21 -0.46
N LEU A 298 -11.72 9.50 -0.72
CA LEU A 298 -12.10 9.08 -2.07
C LEU A 298 -12.32 10.26 -3.03
N ILE A 299 -12.78 11.40 -2.54
CA ILE A 299 -12.90 12.62 -3.38
C ILE A 299 -11.51 13.12 -3.81
N ALA A 300 -10.56 13.16 -2.89
CA ALA A 300 -9.19 13.58 -3.21
C ALA A 300 -8.50 12.56 -4.13
N ILE A 301 -8.75 11.26 -3.92
CA ILE A 301 -8.27 10.18 -4.78
C ILE A 301 -8.85 10.29 -6.19
N ALA A 302 -10.14 10.58 -6.33
CA ALA A 302 -10.77 10.78 -7.64
C ALA A 302 -10.13 11.95 -8.40
N ARG A 303 -9.77 13.04 -7.70
CA ARG A 303 -8.99 14.14 -8.28
C ARG A 303 -7.59 13.71 -8.71
N LEU A 304 -6.91 12.89 -7.90
CA LEU A 304 -5.58 12.37 -8.24
C LEU A 304 -5.65 11.48 -9.49
N VAL A 305 -6.65 10.62 -9.58
CA VAL A 305 -6.93 9.76 -10.75
C VAL A 305 -7.25 10.61 -11.99
N HIS A 306 -8.03 11.69 -11.82
CA HIS A 306 -8.29 12.66 -12.89
C HIS A 306 -7.01 13.31 -13.40
N LEU A 307 -6.13 13.75 -12.49
CA LEU A 307 -4.84 14.36 -12.86
C LEU A 307 -3.91 13.34 -13.54
N ALA A 308 -3.92 12.08 -13.13
CA ALA A 308 -3.18 11.02 -13.82
C ALA A 308 -3.67 10.87 -15.28
N GLY A 309 -4.99 10.85 -15.49
CA GLY A 309 -5.59 10.87 -16.84
C GLY A 309 -5.21 12.13 -17.63
N LEU A 310 -5.25 13.32 -17.00
CA LEU A 310 -4.84 14.60 -17.59
C LEU A 310 -3.36 14.61 -18.01
N CYS A 311 -2.51 13.86 -17.30
CA CYS A 311 -1.10 13.68 -17.65
C CYS A 311 -0.88 12.52 -18.65
N GLY A 312 -1.92 11.86 -19.13
CA GLY A 312 -1.83 10.71 -20.05
C GLY A 312 -1.15 9.50 -19.43
N ARG A 313 -1.31 9.28 -18.11
CA ARG A 313 -0.71 8.15 -17.36
C ARG A 313 -1.68 6.99 -17.22
N ASN A 314 -1.14 5.78 -17.09
CA ASN A 314 -1.93 4.61 -16.76
C ASN A 314 -2.30 4.61 -15.28
N VAL A 315 -3.49 4.10 -14.95
CA VAL A 315 -3.97 4.01 -13.57
C VAL A 315 -4.42 2.59 -13.29
N ALA A 316 -3.95 2.01 -12.19
CA ALA A 316 -4.44 0.75 -11.66
C ALA A 316 -5.02 0.97 -10.26
N ILE A 317 -6.21 0.44 -10.02
CA ILE A 317 -6.79 0.29 -8.69
C ILE A 317 -6.85 -1.19 -8.34
N SER A 318 -6.57 -1.51 -7.08
CA SER A 318 -6.41 -2.89 -6.65
C SER A 318 -7.05 -3.09 -5.27
N SER A 319 -7.91 -4.06 -5.14
CA SER A 319 -8.40 -4.65 -3.89
C SER A 319 -9.24 -5.91 -4.15
N ALA A 320 -9.39 -6.76 -3.15
CA ALA A 320 -10.28 -7.93 -3.21
C ALA A 320 -11.77 -7.56 -3.18
N THR A 321 -12.11 -6.39 -2.68
CA THR A 321 -13.48 -5.95 -2.32
C THR A 321 -13.84 -4.59 -2.92
N ILE A 322 -13.51 -4.36 -4.20
CA ILE A 322 -13.81 -3.09 -4.88
C ILE A 322 -15.31 -3.00 -5.20
N PRO A 323 -16.06 -2.04 -4.60
CA PRO A 323 -17.45 -1.81 -4.98
C PRO A 323 -17.57 -1.32 -6.43
N PRO A 324 -18.55 -1.81 -7.21
CA PRO A 324 -18.74 -1.41 -8.61
C PRO A 324 -18.85 0.11 -8.80
N ASP A 325 -19.59 0.78 -7.93
CA ASP A 325 -19.80 2.24 -8.01
C ASP A 325 -18.51 3.02 -7.76
N LEU A 326 -17.64 2.54 -6.86
CA LEU A 326 -16.33 3.13 -6.61
C LEU A 326 -15.44 3.01 -7.86
N ALA A 327 -15.37 1.81 -8.43
CA ALA A 327 -14.56 1.57 -9.62
C ALA A 327 -15.04 2.40 -10.82
N GLU A 328 -16.36 2.49 -11.02
CA GLU A 328 -16.96 3.32 -12.07
C GLU A 328 -16.71 4.81 -11.85
N GLY A 329 -16.86 5.31 -10.63
CA GLY A 329 -16.59 6.72 -10.30
C GLY A 329 -15.13 7.11 -10.57
N LEU A 330 -14.17 6.24 -10.22
CA LEU A 330 -12.76 6.46 -10.51
C LEU A 330 -12.44 6.35 -12.01
N TYR A 331 -13.06 5.38 -12.72
CA TYR A 331 -12.94 5.28 -14.17
C TYR A 331 -13.44 6.55 -14.87
N ARG A 332 -14.62 7.07 -14.50
CA ARG A 332 -15.15 8.32 -15.06
C ARG A 332 -14.23 9.52 -14.79
N SER A 333 -13.66 9.60 -13.60
CA SER A 333 -12.67 10.62 -13.26
C SER A 333 -11.41 10.51 -14.13
N TYR A 334 -10.91 9.30 -14.34
CA TYR A 334 -9.79 9.03 -15.24
C TYR A 334 -10.09 9.42 -16.68
N GLN A 335 -11.25 9.00 -17.20
CA GLN A 335 -11.67 9.28 -18.57
C GLN A 335 -11.83 10.78 -18.83
N ALA A 336 -12.39 11.53 -17.88
CA ALA A 336 -12.50 12.99 -17.97
C ALA A 336 -11.11 13.66 -18.08
N GLY A 337 -10.14 13.20 -17.27
CA GLY A 337 -8.75 13.66 -17.36
C GLY A 337 -8.12 13.33 -18.72
N LEU A 338 -8.26 12.09 -19.19
CA LEU A 338 -7.71 11.64 -20.48
C LEU A 338 -8.35 12.36 -21.67
N LYS A 339 -9.64 12.69 -21.59
CA LYS A 339 -10.32 13.52 -22.59
C LYS A 339 -9.68 14.91 -22.66
N SER A 340 -9.37 15.51 -21.52
CA SER A 340 -8.65 16.80 -21.47
C SER A 340 -7.24 16.66 -22.05
N TYR A 341 -6.48 15.61 -21.70
CA TYR A 341 -5.18 15.32 -22.31
C TYR A 341 -5.28 15.27 -23.84
N ASN A 342 -6.24 14.52 -24.37
CA ASN A 342 -6.47 14.37 -25.82
C ASN A 342 -6.91 15.67 -26.54
N SER A 343 -7.32 16.69 -25.77
CA SER A 343 -7.65 18.02 -26.35
C SER A 343 -6.41 18.89 -26.55
N PHE A 344 -5.35 18.65 -25.80
CA PHE A 344 -4.11 19.43 -25.86
C PHE A 344 -3.02 18.81 -26.73
N PHE A 345 -3.03 17.48 -26.89
CA PHE A 345 -1.97 16.77 -27.59
C PHE A 345 -2.45 16.20 -28.93
N THR A 346 -1.61 16.32 -29.96
CA THR A 346 -1.79 15.67 -31.24
C THR A 346 -1.55 14.16 -31.10
N GLY A 347 -2.48 13.34 -31.54
CA GLY A 347 -2.40 11.87 -31.34
C GLY A 347 -3.23 11.42 -30.15
N LYS A 348 -4.55 11.37 -30.37
CA LYS A 348 -5.51 10.93 -29.36
C LYS A 348 -5.14 9.56 -28.80
N LYS A 349 -5.03 9.47 -27.48
CA LYS A 349 -4.83 8.23 -26.78
C LYS A 349 -6.16 7.51 -26.56
N GLN A 350 -6.28 6.30 -27.06
CA GLN A 350 -7.44 5.45 -26.79
C GLN A 350 -7.40 4.98 -25.34
N CYS A 351 -8.54 4.99 -24.67
CA CYS A 351 -8.68 4.37 -23.36
C CYS A 351 -8.89 2.87 -23.50
N ALA A 352 -8.16 2.06 -22.73
CA ALA A 352 -8.37 0.63 -22.60
C ALA A 352 -8.73 0.29 -21.16
N LEU A 353 -9.81 -0.43 -20.94
CA LEU A 353 -10.24 -0.95 -19.65
C LEU A 353 -9.69 -2.37 -19.47
N VAL A 354 -8.98 -2.60 -18.37
CA VAL A 354 -8.53 -3.95 -17.95
C VAL A 354 -9.24 -4.33 -16.67
N LEU A 355 -10.04 -5.38 -16.71
CA LEU A 355 -10.60 -6.03 -15.53
C LEU A 355 -9.91 -7.36 -15.33
N CYS A 356 -9.35 -7.63 -14.16
CA CYS A 356 -8.66 -8.89 -13.90
C CYS A 356 -8.89 -9.40 -12.48
N ASP A 357 -8.87 -10.72 -12.36
CA ASP A 357 -8.86 -11.47 -11.12
C ASP A 357 -8.10 -12.80 -11.31
N GLU A 358 -8.11 -13.66 -10.31
CA GLU A 358 -7.46 -14.97 -10.33
C GLU A 358 -8.05 -15.96 -11.34
N PHE A 359 -9.23 -15.68 -11.87
CA PHE A 359 -9.93 -16.57 -12.82
C PHE A 359 -9.91 -16.05 -14.25
N ARG A 360 -9.93 -14.71 -14.40
CA ARG A 360 -10.22 -14.10 -15.70
C ARG A 360 -9.54 -12.75 -15.87
N THR A 361 -9.31 -12.42 -17.13
CA THR A 361 -8.91 -11.07 -17.56
C THR A 361 -9.71 -10.66 -18.77
N ASP A 362 -10.25 -9.46 -18.76
CA ASP A 362 -10.86 -8.79 -19.92
C ASP A 362 -10.09 -7.50 -20.22
N VAL A 363 -9.80 -7.26 -21.50
CA VAL A 363 -9.18 -6.03 -21.99
C VAL A 363 -10.07 -5.50 -23.11
N GLU A 364 -10.69 -4.35 -22.90
CA GLU A 364 -11.68 -3.79 -23.81
C GLU A 364 -11.29 -2.35 -24.19
N PRO A 365 -11.39 -1.99 -25.49
CA PRO A 365 -11.27 -0.60 -25.88
C PRO A 365 -12.50 0.17 -25.39
N MET A 366 -12.27 1.39 -24.91
CA MET A 366 -13.33 2.25 -24.37
C MET A 366 -13.46 3.52 -25.19
N ASP A 367 -14.65 3.76 -25.71
CA ASP A 367 -14.97 5.00 -26.38
C ASP A 367 -15.37 6.11 -25.39
N SER A 368 -14.91 7.32 -25.64
CA SER A 368 -15.13 8.47 -24.75
C SER A 368 -16.58 8.97 -24.71
N GLY A 369 -17.51 8.36 -25.45
CA GLY A 369 -18.90 8.78 -25.58
C GLY A 369 -19.95 7.85 -24.96
N ASP A 370 -19.58 6.62 -24.53
CA ASP A 370 -20.53 5.67 -23.93
C ASP A 370 -20.34 5.55 -22.41
N ASP A 371 -21.08 6.38 -21.66
CA ASP A 371 -21.07 6.36 -20.20
C ASP A 371 -21.61 5.06 -19.59
N SER A 372 -22.35 4.24 -20.37
CA SER A 372 -22.92 2.98 -19.90
C SER A 372 -22.03 1.76 -20.17
N ALA A 373 -21.03 1.90 -21.02
CA ALA A 373 -20.18 0.77 -21.45
C ALA A 373 -19.42 0.16 -20.26
N TYR A 374 -18.86 1.01 -19.40
CA TYR A 374 -18.14 0.54 -18.21
C TYR A 374 -19.00 -0.39 -17.34
N ARG A 375 -20.21 0.05 -16.98
CA ARG A 375 -21.12 -0.74 -16.13
C ARG A 375 -21.46 -2.09 -16.75
N LYS A 376 -21.77 -2.13 -18.02
CA LYS A 376 -22.09 -3.37 -18.75
C LYS A 376 -20.92 -4.36 -18.74
N ILE A 377 -19.69 -3.87 -18.97
CA ILE A 377 -18.48 -4.70 -18.99
C ILE A 377 -18.19 -5.21 -17.57
N HIS A 378 -18.25 -4.32 -16.58
CA HIS A 378 -18.00 -4.66 -15.18
C HIS A 378 -19.01 -5.68 -14.64
N ASP A 379 -20.30 -5.48 -14.87
CA ASP A 379 -21.36 -6.42 -14.43
C ASP A 379 -21.21 -7.80 -15.10
N ARG A 380 -20.82 -7.84 -16.37
CA ARG A 380 -20.53 -9.10 -17.07
C ARG A 380 -19.31 -9.80 -16.43
N PHE A 381 -18.29 -9.05 -16.06
CA PHE A 381 -17.10 -9.57 -15.39
C PHE A 381 -17.45 -10.14 -14.01
N ILE A 382 -18.18 -9.37 -13.18
CA ILE A 382 -18.56 -9.77 -11.82
C ILE A 382 -19.46 -10.99 -11.81
N ARG A 383 -20.45 -11.09 -12.72
CA ARG A 383 -21.29 -12.31 -12.82
C ARG A 383 -20.44 -13.56 -13.01
N LYS A 384 -19.47 -13.53 -13.92
CA LYS A 384 -18.58 -14.66 -14.15
C LYS A 384 -17.63 -14.94 -12.98
N ARG A 385 -17.16 -13.88 -12.30
CA ARG A 385 -16.38 -14.03 -11.07
C ARG A 385 -17.19 -14.77 -10.00
N VAL A 386 -18.43 -14.37 -9.76
CA VAL A 386 -19.32 -15.03 -8.79
C VAL A 386 -19.58 -16.50 -9.16
N GLU A 387 -19.82 -16.79 -10.45
CA GLU A 387 -19.96 -18.17 -10.93
C GLU A 387 -18.71 -19.02 -10.67
N ASN A 388 -17.51 -18.46 -10.87
CA ASN A 388 -16.26 -19.17 -10.63
C ASN A 388 -15.98 -19.35 -9.13
N LEU A 389 -16.18 -18.31 -8.32
CA LEU A 389 -16.08 -18.40 -6.86
C LEU A 389 -17.02 -19.46 -6.28
N GLY A 390 -18.23 -19.61 -6.83
CA GLY A 390 -19.20 -20.64 -6.42
C GLY A 390 -18.75 -22.07 -6.71
N LYS A 391 -17.78 -22.27 -7.59
CA LYS A 391 -17.17 -23.59 -7.90
C LYS A 391 -15.98 -23.94 -7.01
N GLU A 392 -15.39 -22.93 -6.33
CA GLU A 392 -14.25 -23.14 -5.45
C GLU A 392 -14.69 -23.85 -4.16
N PRO A 393 -13.84 -24.75 -3.62
CA PRO A 393 -14.13 -25.40 -2.35
C PRO A 393 -14.23 -24.39 -1.22
N VAL A 394 -15.29 -24.50 -0.43
CA VAL A 394 -15.52 -23.62 0.70
C VAL A 394 -14.51 -23.87 1.80
N LYS A 395 -13.60 -22.93 2.03
CA LYS A 395 -12.60 -22.98 3.12
C LYS A 395 -13.12 -22.40 4.43
N ARG A 396 -14.10 -21.50 4.36
CA ARG A 396 -14.60 -20.73 5.50
C ARG A 396 -16.12 -20.80 5.53
N LYS A 397 -16.63 -21.20 6.68
CA LYS A 397 -18.08 -21.25 6.94
C LYS A 397 -18.38 -20.42 8.18
N GLY A 398 -19.12 -19.33 8.00
CA GLY A 398 -19.57 -18.48 9.09
C GLY A 398 -20.93 -18.91 9.64
N TYR A 399 -21.22 -18.48 10.84
CA TYR A 399 -22.58 -18.47 11.39
C TYR A 399 -22.79 -17.23 12.25
N ILE A 400 -24.04 -16.81 12.39
CA ILE A 400 -24.39 -15.71 13.27
C ILE A 400 -24.66 -16.30 14.65
N GLN A 401 -23.87 -15.85 15.65
CA GLN A 401 -24.11 -16.19 17.04
C GLN A 401 -25.06 -15.14 17.62
N PRO A 402 -26.31 -15.48 17.98
CA PRO A 402 -27.22 -14.54 18.63
C PRO A 402 -26.70 -14.15 20.01
N CYS A 403 -26.66 -12.86 20.31
CA CYS A 403 -26.47 -12.38 21.68
C CYS A 403 -27.84 -12.29 22.32
N GLY A 404 -28.11 -13.13 23.30
CA GLY A 404 -29.42 -13.25 23.96
C GLY A 404 -29.75 -12.13 24.94
N ALA A 405 -29.40 -10.87 24.63
CA ALA A 405 -29.73 -9.71 25.46
C ALA A 405 -31.15 -9.21 25.12
N ASP A 406 -32.00 -9.00 26.13
CA ASP A 406 -33.33 -8.42 25.97
C ASP A 406 -33.22 -6.88 25.83
N ASP A 407 -34.18 -6.26 25.15
CA ASP A 407 -34.21 -4.79 25.00
C ASP A 407 -34.33 -4.06 26.34
N ASN A 408 -34.95 -4.72 27.34
CA ASN A 408 -35.10 -4.20 28.71
C ASN A 408 -33.89 -4.40 29.61
N ASP A 409 -32.84 -5.11 29.17
CA ASP A 409 -31.63 -5.31 29.94
C ASP A 409 -30.84 -4.03 30.12
N THR A 410 -30.15 -3.91 31.25
CA THR A 410 -29.22 -2.82 31.48
C THR A 410 -28.02 -2.96 30.54
N ASP A 411 -27.33 -1.85 30.24
CA ASP A 411 -26.13 -1.87 29.40
C ASP A 411 -25.04 -2.81 29.98
N ALA A 412 -24.93 -2.90 31.30
CA ALA A 412 -23.98 -3.81 31.96
C ALA A 412 -24.35 -5.28 31.73
N THR A 413 -25.63 -5.62 31.76
CA THR A 413 -26.12 -6.98 31.49
C THR A 413 -25.89 -7.34 30.03
N LYS A 414 -26.20 -6.42 29.12
CA LYS A 414 -25.99 -6.60 27.68
C LYS A 414 -24.48 -6.81 27.37
N GLU A 415 -23.62 -6.02 28.00
CA GLU A 415 -22.17 -6.15 27.85
C GLU A 415 -21.66 -7.50 28.36
N THR A 416 -22.13 -7.95 29.51
CA THR A 416 -21.77 -9.25 30.09
C THR A 416 -22.20 -10.40 29.17
N SER A 417 -23.47 -10.39 28.76
CA SER A 417 -23.99 -11.39 27.80
C SER A 417 -23.22 -11.43 26.49
N TYR A 418 -22.84 -10.27 25.97
CA TYR A 418 -22.00 -10.18 24.77
C TYR A 418 -20.62 -10.84 24.97
N PHE A 419 -19.97 -10.62 26.11
CA PHE A 419 -18.67 -11.23 26.39
C PHE A 419 -18.77 -12.73 26.63
N GLU A 420 -19.82 -13.20 27.28
CA GLU A 420 -20.10 -14.63 27.47
C GLU A 420 -20.32 -15.34 26.13
N ASN A 421 -21.09 -14.75 25.24
CA ASN A 421 -21.29 -15.29 23.88
C ASN A 421 -19.98 -15.39 23.09
N ILE A 422 -19.07 -14.41 23.24
CA ILE A 422 -17.73 -14.49 22.63
C ILE A 422 -16.96 -15.67 23.23
N ARG A 423 -16.94 -15.84 24.56
CA ARG A 423 -16.26 -16.94 25.23
C ARG A 423 -16.76 -18.31 24.75
N GLU A 424 -18.08 -18.50 24.71
CA GLU A 424 -18.71 -19.75 24.24
C GLU A 424 -18.37 -20.03 22.76
N ALA A 425 -18.40 -19.00 21.92
CA ALA A 425 -18.00 -19.14 20.53
C ALA A 425 -16.52 -19.58 20.39
N ILE A 426 -15.63 -19.03 21.21
CA ILE A 426 -14.21 -19.38 21.23
C ILE A 426 -14.03 -20.86 21.59
N GLU A 427 -14.67 -21.35 22.65
CA GLU A 427 -14.57 -22.75 23.10
C GLU A 427 -15.05 -23.71 22.00
N LYS A 428 -16.19 -23.42 21.38
CA LYS A 428 -16.75 -24.22 20.29
C LYS A 428 -15.87 -24.21 19.04
N LEU A 429 -15.28 -23.06 18.71
CA LEU A 429 -14.38 -22.93 17.57
C LEU A 429 -13.06 -23.66 17.83
N HIS A 430 -12.51 -23.58 19.04
CA HIS A 430 -11.33 -24.33 19.43
C HIS A 430 -11.58 -25.85 19.35
N GLU A 431 -12.69 -26.34 19.88
CA GLU A 431 -13.05 -27.76 19.81
C GLU A 431 -13.06 -28.27 18.35
N ASN A 432 -13.55 -27.45 17.44
CA ASN A 432 -13.72 -27.83 16.03
C ASN A 432 -12.45 -27.61 15.18
N HIS A 433 -11.55 -26.69 15.54
CA HIS A 433 -10.49 -26.17 14.68
C HIS A 433 -9.14 -26.05 15.37
N HIS A 434 -8.82 -26.95 16.30
CA HIS A 434 -7.47 -27.07 16.86
C HIS A 434 -6.56 -27.92 16.00
N VAL A 435 -5.26 -27.77 16.20
CA VAL A 435 -4.21 -28.66 15.73
C VAL A 435 -3.57 -29.36 16.92
N ILE A 436 -2.96 -30.53 16.72
CA ILE A 436 -2.30 -31.28 17.80
C ILE A 436 -0.82 -30.96 17.79
N ASP A 437 -0.27 -30.53 18.93
CA ASP A 437 1.17 -30.37 19.09
C ASP A 437 1.87 -31.73 19.05
N LYS A 438 2.87 -31.86 18.18
CA LYS A 438 3.57 -33.10 17.95
C LYS A 438 4.27 -33.63 19.20
N LYS A 439 4.82 -32.75 20.03
CA LYS A 439 5.63 -33.09 21.22
C LYS A 439 4.75 -33.41 22.43
N THR A 440 3.85 -32.51 22.80
CA THR A 440 3.03 -32.64 24.03
C THR A 440 1.68 -33.30 23.80
N LYS A 441 1.26 -33.53 22.55
CA LYS A 441 -0.06 -34.04 22.15
C LYS A 441 -1.24 -33.16 22.54
N LYS A 442 -0.99 -31.93 22.99
CA LYS A 442 -2.00 -30.96 23.35
C LYS A 442 -2.75 -30.42 22.14
N ARG A 443 -4.00 -30.04 22.35
CA ARG A 443 -4.83 -29.37 21.36
C ARG A 443 -4.55 -27.86 21.40
N VAL A 444 -4.11 -27.31 20.29
CA VAL A 444 -3.66 -25.92 20.20
C VAL A 444 -4.42 -25.21 19.10
N SER A 445 -4.93 -24.01 19.37
CA SER A 445 -5.47 -23.15 18.32
C SER A 445 -5.03 -21.69 18.46
N PHE A 446 -4.94 -21.01 17.34
CA PHE A 446 -4.73 -19.58 17.24
C PHE A 446 -5.97 -18.94 16.63
N GLY A 447 -6.68 -18.16 17.43
CA GLY A 447 -7.90 -17.51 17.01
C GLY A 447 -7.82 -15.99 17.06
N VAL A 448 -8.67 -15.34 16.29
CA VAL A 448 -8.82 -13.89 16.34
C VAL A 448 -10.25 -13.52 16.75
N VAL A 449 -10.35 -12.58 17.70
CA VAL A 449 -11.59 -11.92 18.08
C VAL A 449 -11.52 -10.48 17.61
N ARG A 450 -12.29 -10.16 16.58
CA ARG A 450 -12.28 -8.81 16.00
C ARG A 450 -13.47 -8.01 16.50
N VAL A 451 -13.20 -6.88 17.12
CA VAL A 451 -14.21 -5.92 17.57
C VAL A 451 -14.00 -4.55 16.90
N ALA A 452 -15.08 -3.80 16.70
CA ALA A 452 -15.04 -2.58 15.91
C ALA A 452 -14.22 -1.45 16.55
N ASN A 453 -14.23 -1.35 17.87
CA ASN A 453 -13.70 -0.21 18.62
C ASN A 453 -12.67 -0.61 19.68
N ILE A 454 -11.80 0.35 20.06
CA ILE A 454 -10.70 0.12 21.00
C ILE A 454 -11.22 -0.19 22.41
N THR A 455 -12.21 0.57 22.92
CA THR A 455 -12.74 0.35 24.26
C THR A 455 -13.34 -1.05 24.45
N PRO A 456 -14.22 -1.55 23.56
CA PRO A 456 -14.65 -2.95 23.59
C PRO A 456 -13.50 -3.94 23.46
N CYS A 457 -12.51 -3.67 22.60
CA CYS A 457 -11.34 -4.53 22.44
C CYS A 457 -10.60 -4.76 23.76
N VAL A 458 -10.35 -3.70 24.52
CA VAL A 458 -9.69 -3.78 25.83
C VAL A 458 -10.60 -4.51 26.85
N LYS A 459 -11.89 -4.18 26.88
CA LYS A 459 -12.84 -4.82 27.80
C LYS A 459 -12.97 -6.32 27.56
N VAL A 460 -13.15 -6.74 26.31
CA VAL A 460 -13.17 -8.17 25.92
C VAL A 460 -11.88 -8.86 26.31
N SER A 461 -10.73 -8.26 26.06
CA SER A 461 -9.44 -8.83 26.44
C SER A 461 -9.34 -9.07 27.95
N LEU A 462 -9.72 -8.08 28.74
CA LEU A 462 -9.73 -8.18 30.22
C LEU A 462 -10.73 -9.23 30.74
N TYR A 463 -11.89 -9.32 30.10
CA TYR A 463 -12.88 -10.35 30.43
C TYR A 463 -12.32 -11.75 30.14
N LEU A 464 -11.80 -12.00 28.95
CA LEU A 464 -11.26 -13.30 28.55
C LEU A 464 -10.04 -13.75 29.37
N MET A 465 -9.29 -12.80 29.96
CA MET A 465 -8.19 -13.08 30.89
C MET A 465 -8.67 -13.50 32.29
N LYS A 466 -9.90 -13.14 32.66
CA LYS A 466 -10.43 -13.31 34.03
C LYS A 466 -11.58 -14.29 34.13
N CYS A 467 -12.31 -14.55 33.03
CA CYS A 467 -13.44 -15.46 33.03
C CYS A 467 -13.01 -16.91 33.28
N GLY A 468 -13.94 -17.73 33.78
CA GLY A 468 -13.75 -19.17 33.88
C GLY A 468 -13.80 -19.82 32.50
N TRP A 469 -12.88 -20.74 32.23
CA TRP A 469 -12.84 -21.59 31.05
C TRP A 469 -13.20 -23.03 31.42
N SER A 470 -13.58 -23.82 30.45
CA SER A 470 -13.86 -25.25 30.65
C SER A 470 -12.65 -25.96 31.23
N GLU A 471 -12.87 -26.99 32.05
CA GLU A 471 -11.81 -27.78 32.68
C GLU A 471 -10.80 -28.30 31.67
N GLY A 472 -9.51 -28.24 32.02
CA GLY A 472 -8.43 -28.63 31.12
C GLY A 472 -8.12 -27.64 29.99
N THR A 473 -8.58 -26.37 30.08
CA THR A 473 -8.35 -25.33 29.07
C THR A 473 -7.54 -24.17 29.64
N ALA A 474 -6.43 -23.86 29.00
CA ALA A 474 -5.62 -22.68 29.28
C ALA A 474 -5.68 -21.68 28.12
N VAL A 475 -5.83 -20.40 28.43
CA VAL A 475 -5.98 -19.35 27.42
C VAL A 475 -4.85 -18.32 27.54
N ARG A 476 -4.39 -17.82 26.41
CA ARG A 476 -3.39 -16.74 26.29
C ARG A 476 -3.96 -15.66 25.40
N VAL A 477 -4.16 -14.48 25.96
CA VAL A 477 -4.80 -13.34 25.28
C VAL A 477 -3.78 -12.27 24.98
N MET A 478 -3.79 -11.79 23.73
CA MET A 478 -3.05 -10.61 23.29
C MET A 478 -4.04 -9.58 22.75
N THR A 479 -3.86 -8.31 23.14
CA THR A 479 -4.69 -7.20 22.67
C THR A 479 -3.94 -6.42 21.59
N TYR A 480 -4.61 -6.07 20.47
CA TYR A 480 -3.97 -5.37 19.36
C TYR A 480 -4.85 -4.25 18.80
N HIS A 481 -4.40 -2.99 18.97
CA HIS A 481 -5.13 -1.81 18.49
C HIS A 481 -4.21 -0.60 18.23
N SER A 482 -4.72 0.41 17.53
CA SER A 482 -3.93 1.56 17.04
C SER A 482 -3.41 2.51 18.12
N ARG A 483 -3.97 2.51 19.33
CA ARG A 483 -3.54 3.39 20.45
C ARG A 483 -2.47 2.78 21.36
N GLN A 484 -2.00 1.59 21.04
CA GLN A 484 -0.86 1.04 21.78
C GLN A 484 0.41 1.87 21.53
N ILE A 485 1.32 1.87 22.51
CA ILE A 485 2.63 2.51 22.37
C ILE A 485 3.34 1.92 21.15
N LEU A 486 3.93 2.77 20.33
CA LEU A 486 4.50 2.39 19.03
C LEU A 486 5.49 1.22 19.12
N LEU A 487 6.39 1.26 20.12
CA LEU A 487 7.37 0.19 20.33
C LEU A 487 6.70 -1.15 20.68
N LEU A 488 5.76 -1.15 21.62
CA LEU A 488 5.01 -2.36 21.97
C LEU A 488 4.25 -2.92 20.78
N ARG A 489 3.56 -2.06 20.05
CA ARG A 489 2.80 -2.44 18.87
C ARG A 489 3.70 -3.05 17.82
N HIS A 490 4.85 -2.47 17.58
CA HIS A 490 5.82 -2.97 16.61
C HIS A 490 6.36 -4.35 16.99
N GLU A 491 6.72 -4.56 18.26
CA GLU A 491 7.15 -5.87 18.77
C GLU A 491 6.04 -6.93 18.68
N GLN A 492 4.80 -6.55 18.99
CA GLN A 492 3.65 -7.44 18.80
C GLN A 492 3.46 -7.83 17.33
N GLU A 493 3.52 -6.86 16.42
CA GLU A 493 3.39 -7.09 14.98
C GLU A 493 4.46 -8.08 14.50
N ARG A 494 5.72 -7.87 14.86
CA ARG A 494 6.83 -8.75 14.52
C ARG A 494 6.64 -10.18 15.06
N TYR A 495 6.20 -10.29 16.32
CA TYR A 495 5.93 -11.57 16.94
C TYR A 495 4.78 -12.31 16.25
N LEU A 496 3.68 -11.63 15.97
CA LEU A 496 2.53 -12.19 15.27
C LEU A 496 2.88 -12.63 13.84
N ASP A 497 3.62 -11.81 13.09
CA ASP A 497 4.09 -12.16 11.74
C ASP A 497 4.94 -13.45 11.77
N LYS A 498 5.80 -13.61 12.80
CA LYS A 498 6.62 -14.82 12.98
C LYS A 498 5.79 -16.05 13.31
N VAL A 499 4.82 -15.94 14.22
CA VAL A 499 4.05 -17.07 14.74
C VAL A 499 2.91 -17.46 13.80
N LEU A 500 2.26 -16.48 13.16
CA LEU A 500 1.07 -16.69 12.34
C LEU A 500 1.33 -16.86 10.84
N THR A 501 2.58 -16.70 10.37
CA THR A 501 2.93 -17.06 8.98
C THR A 501 3.07 -18.58 8.87
N ARG A 502 1.94 -19.28 8.88
CA ARG A 502 1.87 -20.76 8.95
C ARG A 502 1.63 -21.32 7.55
N LYS A 503 2.68 -21.88 6.94
CA LYS A 503 2.63 -22.45 5.57
C LYS A 503 2.45 -23.96 5.53
N MET A 504 2.59 -24.67 6.65
CA MET A 504 2.50 -26.12 6.69
C MET A 504 1.10 -26.61 7.01
N GLN A 505 0.65 -27.56 6.20
CA GLN A 505 -0.66 -28.19 6.28
C GLN A 505 -0.54 -29.56 6.95
N SER A 506 -0.82 -29.62 8.25
CA SER A 506 -0.87 -30.89 8.98
C SER A 506 -1.81 -30.76 10.18
N ALA A 507 -2.55 -31.82 10.47
CA ALA A 507 -3.35 -31.92 11.70
C ALA A 507 -2.45 -31.95 12.95
N THR A 508 -1.17 -32.34 12.78
CA THR A 508 -0.16 -32.37 13.84
C THR A 508 0.96 -31.40 13.48
N VAL A 509 1.22 -30.43 14.33
CA VAL A 509 2.19 -29.36 14.12
C VAL A 509 3.33 -29.45 15.14
N ASP A 510 4.55 -29.24 14.67
CA ASP A 510 5.73 -29.07 15.53
C ASP A 510 6.00 -27.58 15.71
N PHE A 511 5.56 -27.03 16.83
CA PHE A 511 5.72 -25.60 17.13
C PHE A 511 7.16 -25.33 17.55
N GLN A 512 7.87 -24.50 16.76
CA GLN A 512 9.30 -24.17 16.94
C GLN A 512 9.53 -22.83 17.63
N ASP A 513 8.52 -21.94 17.70
CA ASP A 513 8.67 -20.66 18.39
C ASP A 513 8.89 -20.86 19.89
N GLU A 514 9.92 -20.22 20.44
CA GLU A 514 10.34 -20.40 21.84
C GLU A 514 9.23 -19.99 22.84
N THR A 515 8.49 -18.91 22.56
CA THR A 515 7.43 -18.42 23.45
C THR A 515 6.23 -19.36 23.42
N VAL A 516 5.81 -19.77 22.22
CA VAL A 516 4.75 -20.77 22.06
C VAL A 516 5.17 -22.07 22.73
N ARG A 517 6.39 -22.54 22.48
CA ARG A 517 6.93 -23.78 23.06
C ARG A 517 6.95 -23.74 24.58
N LYS A 518 7.41 -22.64 25.17
CA LYS A 518 7.42 -22.43 26.63
C LYS A 518 6.01 -22.59 27.22
N HIS A 519 5.00 -21.99 26.59
CA HIS A 519 3.61 -22.14 27.03
C HIS A 519 3.12 -23.60 26.92
N LEU A 520 3.42 -24.28 25.81
CA LEU A 520 3.01 -25.67 25.62
C LEU A 520 3.68 -26.63 26.61
N ASP A 521 4.95 -26.43 26.92
CA ASP A 521 5.72 -27.30 27.82
C ASP A 521 5.42 -27.05 29.32
N SER A 522 5.08 -25.80 29.70
CA SER A 522 4.86 -25.43 31.11
C SER A 522 3.40 -25.47 31.59
N THR A 523 2.44 -25.55 30.67
CA THR A 523 1.00 -25.54 31.00
C THR A 523 0.51 -26.97 31.20
N PRO A 524 -0.15 -27.35 32.30
CA PRO A 524 -0.64 -28.71 32.52
C PRO A 524 -1.86 -29.09 31.67
N GLU A 525 -2.68 -28.11 31.30
CA GLU A 525 -3.95 -28.29 30.58
C GLU A 525 -3.75 -28.92 29.20
N GLU A 526 -4.72 -29.69 28.74
CA GLU A 526 -4.69 -30.36 27.44
C GLU A 526 -5.05 -29.43 26.27
N ASN A 527 -5.89 -28.42 26.53
CA ASN A 527 -6.32 -27.45 25.53
C ASN A 527 -5.61 -26.12 25.76
N ILE A 528 -4.96 -25.60 24.73
CA ILE A 528 -4.29 -24.30 24.80
C ILE A 528 -4.79 -23.41 23.66
N ILE A 529 -5.40 -22.28 24.02
CA ILE A 529 -6.01 -21.34 23.09
C ILE A 529 -5.21 -20.03 23.11
N PHE A 530 -4.62 -19.68 21.99
CA PHE A 530 -4.00 -18.37 21.77
C PHE A 530 -5.03 -17.46 21.08
N ILE A 531 -5.38 -16.35 21.71
CA ILE A 531 -6.41 -15.42 21.24
C ILE A 531 -5.80 -14.06 20.98
N LEU A 532 -5.95 -13.56 19.76
CA LEU A 532 -5.69 -12.17 19.42
C LEU A 532 -7.02 -11.40 19.45
N VAL A 533 -7.20 -10.50 20.42
CA VAL A 533 -8.34 -9.56 20.41
C VAL A 533 -7.89 -8.30 19.71
N ALA A 534 -8.48 -8.00 18.55
CA ALA A 534 -8.01 -6.93 17.69
C ALA A 534 -9.13 -6.00 17.21
N THR A 535 -8.76 -4.75 16.94
CA THR A 535 -9.59 -3.81 16.15
C THR A 535 -9.30 -4.01 14.64
N PRO A 536 -9.93 -3.26 13.72
CA PRO A 536 -9.68 -3.37 12.27
C PRO A 536 -8.22 -3.28 11.81
N VAL A 537 -7.28 -2.95 12.69
CA VAL A 537 -5.83 -2.97 12.37
C VAL A 537 -5.32 -4.35 11.94
N GLU A 538 -6.04 -5.43 12.29
CA GLU A 538 -5.70 -6.81 11.90
C GLU A 538 -6.21 -7.16 10.49
N GLU A 539 -7.16 -6.41 9.96
CA GLU A 539 -7.78 -6.70 8.66
C GLU A 539 -6.84 -6.43 7.48
N VAL A 540 -5.85 -5.55 7.65
CA VAL A 540 -5.07 -4.99 6.54
C VAL A 540 -3.59 -5.30 6.66
N GLY A 541 -2.96 -5.64 5.53
CA GLY A 541 -1.51 -5.68 5.37
C GLY A 541 -0.78 -6.81 6.11
N ARG A 542 -1.49 -7.83 6.63
CA ARG A 542 -0.87 -8.92 7.39
C ARG A 542 -0.98 -10.26 6.67
N ASP A 543 0.05 -11.09 6.81
CA ASP A 543 0.07 -12.45 6.27
C ASP A 543 -0.26 -13.50 7.34
N HIS A 544 -1.13 -13.12 8.28
CA HIS A 544 -1.54 -13.97 9.39
C HIS A 544 -2.49 -15.08 8.93
N ASP A 545 -2.37 -16.25 9.55
CA ASP A 545 -3.15 -17.46 9.27
C ASP A 545 -3.70 -18.04 10.58
N PHE A 546 -4.93 -17.65 10.93
CA PHE A 546 -5.65 -18.14 12.10
C PHE A 546 -6.39 -19.46 11.82
N ASP A 547 -6.68 -20.21 12.86
CA ASP A 547 -7.49 -21.42 12.78
C ASP A 547 -8.99 -21.08 12.69
N TRP A 548 -9.40 -20.02 13.42
CA TRP A 548 -10.77 -19.56 13.49
C TRP A 548 -10.86 -18.06 13.82
N ALA A 549 -12.07 -17.50 13.63
CA ALA A 549 -12.32 -16.10 13.97
C ALA A 549 -13.70 -15.89 14.60
N VAL A 550 -13.78 -14.96 15.57
CA VAL A 550 -15.03 -14.36 16.07
C VAL A 550 -15.05 -12.90 15.59
N VAL A 551 -16.09 -12.49 14.89
CA VAL A 551 -16.15 -11.19 14.22
C VAL A 551 -17.37 -10.42 14.67
N GLU A 552 -17.16 -9.27 15.28
CA GLU A 552 -18.24 -8.30 15.46
C GLU A 552 -18.62 -7.74 14.07
N PRO A 553 -19.88 -7.92 13.60
CA PRO A 553 -20.26 -7.51 12.25
C PRO A 553 -20.36 -5.99 12.16
N SER A 554 -19.42 -5.36 11.45
CA SER A 554 -19.40 -3.91 11.22
C SER A 554 -19.59 -3.54 9.75
N SER A 555 -19.05 -4.35 8.85
CA SER A 555 -19.20 -4.18 7.40
C SER A 555 -18.90 -5.48 6.66
N TYR A 556 -19.45 -5.64 5.46
CA TYR A 556 -19.09 -6.76 4.58
C TYR A 556 -17.59 -6.83 4.30
N ARG A 557 -16.97 -5.69 4.09
CA ARG A 557 -15.54 -5.59 3.86
C ARG A 557 -14.74 -6.18 5.01
N SER A 558 -15.01 -5.75 6.24
CA SER A 558 -14.33 -6.25 7.44
C SER A 558 -14.46 -7.77 7.57
N ILE A 559 -15.66 -8.31 7.35
CA ILE A 559 -15.91 -9.75 7.41
C ILE A 559 -15.08 -10.49 6.35
N ILE A 560 -15.09 -10.01 5.10
CA ILE A 560 -14.36 -10.66 3.99
C ILE A 560 -12.84 -10.57 4.22
N GLN A 561 -12.33 -9.42 4.63
CA GLN A 561 -10.90 -9.23 4.88
C GLN A 561 -10.41 -10.12 6.03
N LEU A 562 -11.16 -10.18 7.13
CA LEU A 562 -10.81 -11.04 8.25
C LEU A 562 -10.97 -12.54 7.90
N ALA A 563 -12.02 -12.91 7.16
CA ALA A 563 -12.16 -14.26 6.64
C ALA A 563 -10.94 -14.67 5.79
N GLY A 564 -10.34 -13.73 5.06
CA GLY A 564 -9.08 -13.92 4.34
C GLY A 564 -7.87 -14.25 5.23
N ARG A 565 -7.96 -14.08 6.56
CA ARG A 565 -6.93 -14.45 7.55
C ARG A 565 -7.17 -15.82 8.18
N VAL A 566 -8.34 -16.41 8.02
CA VAL A 566 -8.66 -17.76 8.52
C VAL A 566 -8.28 -18.79 7.47
N LEU A 567 -7.46 -19.77 7.81
CA LEU A 567 -6.94 -20.79 6.90
C LEU A 567 -6.39 -20.16 5.59
N ARG A 568 -5.57 -19.12 5.76
CA ARG A 568 -5.09 -18.31 4.63
C ARG A 568 -4.22 -19.11 3.66
N HIS A 569 -3.24 -19.81 4.20
CA HIS A 569 -2.28 -20.61 3.43
C HIS A 569 -2.55 -22.11 3.50
N ARG A 570 -3.41 -22.53 4.40
CA ARG A 570 -3.70 -23.92 4.69
C ARG A 570 -5.02 -24.36 4.09
N GLN A 571 -5.13 -25.65 3.80
CA GLN A 571 -6.43 -26.27 3.51
C GLN A 571 -7.07 -26.74 4.81
N PRO A 572 -8.39 -26.79 4.94
CA PRO A 572 -9.03 -27.42 6.08
C PRO A 572 -8.58 -28.87 6.22
N VAL A 573 -8.37 -29.32 7.45
CA VAL A 573 -8.08 -30.73 7.72
C VAL A 573 -9.29 -31.57 7.30
N SER A 574 -9.03 -32.72 6.69
CA SER A 574 -10.11 -33.63 6.26
C SER A 574 -11.07 -33.93 7.44
N GLY A 575 -12.36 -33.76 7.23
CA GLY A 575 -13.41 -33.90 8.26
C GLY A 575 -13.79 -32.61 9.01
N THR A 576 -13.01 -31.51 8.88
CA THR A 576 -13.36 -30.20 9.48
C THR A 576 -14.05 -29.25 8.50
N LEU A 577 -14.09 -29.59 7.22
CA LEU A 577 -14.72 -28.79 6.14
C LEU A 577 -16.21 -28.50 6.37
N GLU A 578 -16.92 -29.36 7.09
CA GLU A 578 -18.34 -29.18 7.41
C GLU A 578 -18.54 -28.29 8.62
N LYS A 579 -17.53 -28.11 9.46
CA LYS A 579 -17.62 -27.32 10.69
C LYS A 579 -17.37 -25.84 10.40
N LYS A 580 -18.14 -24.99 11.07
CA LYS A 580 -18.04 -23.53 10.95
C LYS A 580 -16.75 -23.04 11.63
N ASN A 581 -15.98 -22.17 10.99
CA ASN A 581 -14.73 -21.62 11.50
C ASN A 581 -14.74 -20.08 11.66
N MET A 582 -15.91 -19.46 11.49
CA MET A 582 -16.16 -18.05 11.77
C MET A 582 -17.54 -17.86 12.39
#